data_35e61ccc0e705663386b3cf7e42b2f31
#
_entry.id   35e61ccc0e705663386b3cf7e42b2f31
#
_cell.length_a   1.000
_cell.length_b   1.000
_cell.length_c   1.000
_cell.angle_alpha   90.00
_cell.angle_beta   90.00
_cell.angle_gamma   90.00
#
_symmetry.space_group_name_H-M   'P 1'
#
loop_
_entity.id
_entity.type
_entity.pdbx_description
1 polymer ?
#
loop_
_entity_poly.entity_id
_entity_poly.type
_entity_poly.pdbx_seq_one_letter_code
_entity_poly.pdbx_strand_id
1 'polypeptide(L)'
;MTSAERTYLEEKIFLQTPLDNEMRDAIKEIHKRYKDALEMFPALHEAKFGMLYCKMILNNNTDVPHSKTIMAYTKETQTSYYMYRKQVLGYIWKTLKSKKIIAD
;
A
#
# COMPACT_ATOMS: atom_id res chain seq x y z
N MET A 1 -12.19 7.65 -0.38
CA MET A 1 -11.77 7.10 -1.68
C MET A 1 -12.85 6.19 -2.23
N THR A 2 -13.24 6.41 -3.47
CA THR A 2 -14.26 5.59 -4.13
C THR A 2 -13.69 4.26 -4.62
N SER A 3 -14.57 3.33 -5.01
CA SER A 3 -14.13 2.06 -5.60
C SER A 3 -13.36 2.27 -6.90
N ALA A 4 -13.77 3.24 -7.72
CA ALA A 4 -13.09 3.57 -8.96
C ALA A 4 -11.69 4.14 -8.69
N GLU A 5 -11.55 5.01 -7.70
CA GLU A 5 -10.26 5.56 -7.30
C GLU A 5 -9.34 4.47 -6.76
N ARG A 6 -9.87 3.54 -5.97
CA ARG A 6 -9.10 2.41 -5.45
C ARG A 6 -8.59 1.53 -6.58
N THR A 7 -9.45 1.20 -7.56
CA THR A 7 -9.04 0.39 -8.71
C THR A 7 -7.95 1.10 -9.51
N TYR A 8 -8.12 2.40 -9.75
CA TYR A 8 -7.11 3.21 -10.44
C TYR A 8 -5.77 3.17 -9.71
N LEU A 9 -5.80 3.37 -8.39
CA LEU A 9 -4.58 3.36 -7.58
C LEU A 9 -3.88 2.00 -7.60
N GLU A 10 -4.66 0.92 -7.42
CA GLU A 10 -4.08 -0.43 -7.43
C GLU A 10 -3.43 -0.77 -8.78
N GLU A 11 -4.04 -0.36 -9.89
CA GLU A 11 -3.44 -0.54 -11.21
C GLU A 11 -2.12 0.24 -11.32
N LYS A 12 -2.07 1.45 -10.81
CA LYS A 12 -0.86 2.27 -10.86
C LYS A 12 0.29 1.67 -10.06
N ILE A 13 0.01 1.14 -8.87
CA ILE A 13 1.06 0.65 -7.98
C ILE A 13 1.47 -0.81 -8.27
N PHE A 14 0.60 -1.61 -8.88
CA PHE A 14 0.90 -3.02 -9.15
C PHE A 14 1.17 -3.34 -10.62
N LEU A 15 0.51 -2.65 -11.55
CA LEU A 15 0.62 -3.00 -12.98
C LEU A 15 1.66 -2.18 -13.74
N GLN A 16 2.09 -1.05 -13.19
CA GLN A 16 3.09 -0.22 -13.84
C GLN A 16 4.48 -0.82 -13.66
N THR A 17 5.08 -1.32 -14.73
CA THR A 17 6.39 -1.98 -14.70
C THR A 17 7.35 -1.33 -15.68
N PRO A 18 8.49 -0.80 -15.25
CA PRO A 18 8.86 -0.60 -13.85
C PRO A 18 8.03 0.52 -13.20
N LEU A 19 7.92 0.47 -11.88
CA LEU A 19 7.23 1.52 -11.13
C LEU A 19 8.00 2.84 -11.30
N ASP A 20 7.28 3.94 -11.55
CA ASP A 20 7.89 5.27 -11.66
C ASP A 20 8.75 5.59 -10.44
N ASN A 21 9.90 6.24 -10.68
CA ASN A 21 10.81 6.60 -9.59
C ASN A 21 10.15 7.46 -8.52
N GLU A 22 9.36 8.45 -8.93
CA GLU A 22 8.64 9.32 -7.99
C GLU A 22 7.67 8.52 -7.13
N MET A 23 6.91 7.64 -7.74
CA MET A 23 5.95 6.79 -7.04
C MET A 23 6.68 5.79 -6.14
N ARG A 24 7.75 5.20 -6.65
CA ARG A 24 8.59 4.27 -5.88
C ARG A 24 9.14 4.94 -4.64
N ASP A 25 9.67 6.15 -4.77
CA ASP A 25 10.22 6.90 -3.64
C ASP A 25 9.13 7.26 -2.62
N ALA A 26 7.95 7.62 -3.09
CA ALA A 26 6.82 7.89 -2.21
C ALA A 26 6.41 6.64 -1.43
N ILE A 27 6.34 5.48 -2.09
CA ILE A 27 6.00 4.22 -1.43
C ILE A 27 7.09 3.82 -0.42
N LYS A 28 8.36 4.04 -0.75
CA LYS A 28 9.47 3.78 0.19
C LYS A 28 9.35 4.65 1.44
N GLU A 29 8.97 5.90 1.29
CA GLU A 29 8.76 6.81 2.41
C GLU A 29 7.61 6.34 3.29
N ILE A 30 6.51 5.92 2.70
CA ILE A 30 5.35 5.38 3.42
C ILE A 30 5.75 4.10 4.17
N HIS A 31 6.49 3.22 3.51
CA HIS A 31 7.01 2.00 4.12
C HIS A 31 7.84 2.31 5.36
N LYS A 32 8.72 3.29 5.26
CA LYS A 32 9.56 3.71 6.39
C LYS A 32 8.71 4.23 7.55
N ARG A 33 7.68 5.01 7.27
CA ARG A 33 6.80 5.54 8.31
C ARG A 33 6.07 4.43 9.05
N TYR A 34 5.59 3.41 8.34
CA TYR A 34 4.98 2.25 8.97
C TYR A 34 5.99 1.46 9.79
N LYS A 35 7.21 1.30 9.29
CA LYS A 35 8.28 0.62 10.00
C LYS A 35 8.62 1.36 11.30
N ASP A 36 8.76 2.68 11.24
CA ASP A 36 9.04 3.50 12.41
C ASP A 36 7.91 3.40 13.45
N ALA A 37 6.66 3.42 12.99
CA ALA A 37 5.50 3.26 13.87
C ALA A 37 5.51 1.89 14.56
N LEU A 38 5.91 0.84 13.85
CA LEU A 38 6.02 -0.50 14.43
C LEU A 38 7.11 -0.60 15.49
N GLU A 39 8.22 0.12 15.30
CA GLU A 39 9.29 0.17 16.29
C GLU A 39 8.82 0.82 17.60
N MET A 40 7.96 1.85 17.49
CA MET A 40 7.38 2.50 18.66
C MET A 40 6.24 1.69 19.29
N PHE A 41 5.45 1.02 18.46
CA PHE A 41 4.26 0.27 18.90
C PHE A 41 4.26 -1.11 18.23
N PRO A 42 5.02 -2.09 18.76
CA PRO A 42 5.17 -3.40 18.11
C PRO A 42 3.87 -4.18 17.92
N ALA A 43 2.83 -3.87 18.70
CA ALA A 43 1.53 -4.53 18.59
C ALA A 43 0.57 -3.83 17.62
N LEU A 44 1.01 -2.79 16.92
CA LEU A 44 0.14 -2.03 16.01
C LEU A 44 -0.04 -2.80 14.70
N HIS A 45 -1.12 -3.57 14.60
CA HIS A 45 -1.40 -4.43 13.44
C HIS A 45 -1.52 -3.64 12.13
N GLU A 46 -2.12 -2.45 12.17
CA GLU A 46 -2.24 -1.59 11.00
C GLU A 46 -0.86 -1.25 10.41
N ALA A 47 0.10 -0.90 11.26
CA ALA A 47 1.45 -0.58 10.81
C ALA A 47 2.16 -1.81 10.24
N LYS A 48 1.96 -2.97 10.85
CA LYS A 48 2.52 -4.22 10.32
C LYS A 48 1.97 -4.54 8.93
N PHE A 49 0.65 -4.43 8.78
CA PHE A 49 0.01 -4.64 7.49
C PHE A 49 0.51 -3.62 6.46
N GLY A 50 0.55 -2.33 6.82
CA GLY A 50 1.01 -1.27 5.93
C GLY A 50 2.45 -1.47 5.47
N MET A 51 3.33 -1.86 6.38
CA MET A 51 4.72 -2.15 6.04
C MET A 51 4.83 -3.29 5.04
N LEU A 52 4.13 -4.39 5.28
CA LEU A 52 4.16 -5.57 4.41
C LEU A 52 3.51 -5.28 3.05
N TYR A 53 2.43 -4.52 3.05
CA TYR A 53 1.75 -4.13 1.82
C TYR A 53 2.64 -3.27 0.93
N CYS A 54 3.29 -2.26 1.50
CA CYS A 54 4.25 -1.42 0.77
C CYS A 54 5.44 -2.22 0.26
N LYS A 55 5.93 -3.16 1.04
CA LYS A 55 7.02 -4.04 0.63
C LYS A 55 6.60 -4.89 -0.58
N MET A 56 5.37 -5.39 -0.59
CA MET A 56 4.84 -6.14 -1.73
C MET A 56 4.77 -5.27 -2.98
N ILE A 57 4.31 -4.02 -2.86
CA ILE A 57 4.28 -3.08 -3.98
C ILE A 57 5.69 -2.88 -4.55
N LEU A 58 6.67 -2.68 -3.69
CA LEU A 58 8.04 -2.41 -4.11
C LEU A 58 8.72 -3.62 -4.77
N ASN A 59 8.31 -4.83 -4.41
CA ASN A 59 8.92 -6.07 -4.88
C ASN A 59 8.18 -6.73 -6.04
N ASN A 60 6.90 -6.41 -6.25
CA ASN A 60 6.08 -7.03 -7.28
C ASN A 60 5.17 -5.98 -7.91
N ASN A 61 5.51 -5.56 -9.12
CA ASN A 61 4.76 -4.55 -9.87
C ASN A 61 4.42 -5.03 -11.27
N THR A 62 4.25 -6.35 -11.46
CA THR A 62 3.89 -6.92 -12.76
C THR A 62 2.41 -7.21 -12.89
N ASP A 63 1.75 -7.60 -11.79
CA ASP A 63 0.32 -7.94 -11.75
C ASP A 63 -0.29 -7.44 -10.45
N VAL A 64 -1.58 -7.10 -10.50
CA VAL A 64 -2.33 -6.82 -9.26
C VAL A 64 -2.51 -8.15 -8.52
N PRO A 65 -1.92 -8.32 -7.32
CA PRO A 65 -2.05 -9.56 -6.59
C PRO A 65 -3.51 -9.82 -6.18
N HIS A 66 -3.90 -11.06 -6.27
CA HIS A 66 -5.22 -11.46 -5.80
C HIS A 66 -5.32 -11.24 -4.27
N SER A 67 -6.50 -10.87 -3.79
CA SER A 67 -6.69 -10.59 -2.36
C SER A 67 -6.26 -11.76 -1.46
N LYS A 68 -6.48 -13.00 -1.89
CA LYS A 68 -6.02 -14.18 -1.16
C LYS A 68 -4.51 -14.24 -1.03
N THR A 69 -3.79 -13.82 -2.07
CA THR A 69 -2.32 -13.77 -2.05
C THR A 69 -1.84 -12.73 -1.05
N ILE A 70 -2.47 -11.56 -1.06
CA ILE A 70 -2.10 -10.49 -0.12
C ILE A 70 -2.41 -10.92 1.32
N MET A 71 -3.58 -11.53 1.56
CA MET A 71 -3.94 -12.00 2.89
C MET A 71 -2.96 -13.06 3.40
N ALA A 72 -2.55 -13.99 2.53
CA ALA A 72 -1.56 -15.00 2.90
C ALA A 72 -0.21 -14.38 3.23
N TYR A 73 0.20 -13.37 2.45
CA TYR A 73 1.46 -12.67 2.68
C TYR A 73 1.46 -11.89 4.00
N THR A 74 0.38 -11.19 4.28
CA THR A 74 0.24 -10.37 5.49
C THR A 74 -0.29 -11.15 6.69
N LYS A 75 -0.76 -12.38 6.47
CA LYS A 75 -1.34 -13.27 7.49
C LYS A 75 -2.58 -12.68 8.17
N GLU A 76 -3.38 -11.95 7.40
CA GLU A 76 -4.60 -11.32 7.90
C GLU A 76 -5.83 -12.16 7.60
N THR A 77 -6.86 -12.03 8.46
CA THR A 77 -8.19 -12.56 8.17
C THR A 77 -8.87 -11.69 7.11
N GLN A 78 -9.93 -12.20 6.49
CA GLN A 78 -10.66 -11.47 5.46
C GLN A 78 -11.19 -10.12 5.97
N THR A 79 -11.77 -10.09 7.16
CA THR A 79 -12.33 -8.87 7.75
C THR A 79 -11.23 -7.85 8.03
N SER A 80 -10.15 -8.27 8.67
CA SER A 80 -9.02 -7.39 8.98
C SER A 80 -8.34 -6.90 7.70
N TYR A 81 -8.21 -7.79 6.70
CA TYR A 81 -7.60 -7.43 5.43
C TYR A 81 -8.32 -6.26 4.76
N TYR A 82 -9.66 -6.32 4.64
CA TYR A 82 -10.40 -5.25 3.99
C TYR A 82 -10.30 -3.93 4.74
N MET A 83 -10.31 -4.00 6.07
CA MET A 83 -10.17 -2.81 6.91
C MET A 83 -8.80 -2.15 6.73
N TYR A 84 -7.73 -2.93 6.85
CA TYR A 84 -6.37 -2.40 6.74
C TYR A 84 -6.04 -1.97 5.31
N ARG A 85 -6.51 -2.72 4.32
CA ARG A 85 -6.32 -2.35 2.92
C ARG A 85 -6.90 -0.97 2.62
N LYS A 86 -8.12 -0.71 3.09
CA LYS A 86 -8.77 0.60 2.92
C LYS A 86 -7.93 1.71 3.55
N GLN A 87 -7.43 1.48 4.75
CA GLN A 87 -6.60 2.47 5.45
C GLN A 87 -5.28 2.75 4.73
N VAL A 88 -4.58 1.69 4.33
CA VAL A 88 -3.29 1.83 3.64
C VAL A 88 -3.46 2.50 2.28
N LEU A 89 -4.42 2.05 1.48
CA LEU A 89 -4.67 2.65 0.17
C LEU A 89 -5.10 4.11 0.29
N GLY A 90 -5.90 4.43 1.30
CA GLY A 90 -6.28 5.83 1.57
C GLY A 90 -5.08 6.70 1.92
N TYR A 91 -4.16 6.17 2.71
CA TYR A 91 -2.93 6.88 3.06
C TYR A 91 -2.03 7.09 1.84
N ILE A 92 -1.86 6.04 1.03
CA ILE A 92 -1.07 6.13 -0.20
C ILE A 92 -1.69 7.15 -1.15
N TRP A 93 -3.02 7.10 -1.32
CA TRP A 93 -3.75 8.03 -2.18
C TRP A 93 -3.51 9.48 -1.78
N LYS A 94 -3.69 9.78 -0.49
CA LYS A 94 -3.45 11.13 0.04
C LYS A 94 -2.00 11.58 -0.17
N THR A 95 -1.05 10.70 0.07
CA THR A 95 0.38 11.03 -0.06
C THR A 95 0.72 11.32 -1.52
N LEU A 96 0.25 10.51 -2.45
CA LEU A 96 0.53 10.71 -3.88
C LEU A 96 -0.11 12.00 -4.40
N LYS A 97 -1.33 12.31 -3.95
CA LYS A 97 -1.98 13.57 -4.31
C LYS A 97 -1.26 14.77 -3.72
N SER A 98 -0.85 14.70 -2.47
CA SER A 98 -0.11 15.76 -1.79
C SER A 98 1.20 16.08 -2.49
N LYS A 99 1.87 15.06 -3.04
CA LYS A 99 3.12 15.21 -3.78
C LYS A 99 2.88 15.51 -5.27
N LYS A 100 1.62 15.59 -5.70
CA LYS A 100 1.22 15.84 -7.08
C LYS A 100 1.75 14.77 -8.06
N ILE A 101 1.94 13.55 -7.56
CA ILE A 101 2.36 12.41 -8.37
C ILE A 101 1.19 11.89 -9.20
N ILE A 102 -0.02 11.97 -8.64
CA ILE A 102 -1.26 11.68 -9.36
C ILE A 102 -2.10 12.95 -9.42
N ALA A 103 -2.88 13.10 -10.48
CA ALA A 103 -3.73 14.27 -10.68
C ALA A 103 -4.88 14.30 -9.66
N ASP A 104 -5.26 15.50 -9.30
CA ASP A 104 -6.43 15.72 -8.44
C ASP A 104 -7.74 15.44 -9.20
#